data_d37bfa168e436737278895fef13195b4
#
_entry.id   d37bfa168e436737278895fef13195b4
#
_cell.length_a   1.000
_cell.length_b   1.000
_cell.length_c   1.000
_cell.angle_alpha   90.00
_cell.angle_beta   90.00
_cell.angle_gamma   90.00
#
_symmetry.space_group_name_H-M   'P 1'
#
loop_
_entity.id
_entity.type
_entity.pdbx_description
1 polymer ?
#
loop_
_entity_poly.entity_id
_entity_poly.type
_entity_poly.pdbx_seq_one_letter_code
_entity_poly.pdbx_strand_id
1 'polypeptide(L)'
;SDLLMFYYKALQSNPVNRLGNAMHEQKGEVFFTRARTVVENAPDKDAALAYALGFVCHFALDSTCHPYVEAYVRESGVGHCEIETEFDNALMREDGLDPIKFFTASHIKPSRERAEVIAPFYEGVTVDETLAAMKGMITVHHLLQAANPVKRWVVLTGMRVAGKYEFMHGLVANPQPNPKCVQSSQKDRKST
;
A
#
# COMPACT_ATOMS: atom_id res chain seq x y z
N SER A 1 0.39 -6.92 -5.06
CA SER A 1 1.58 -6.60 -4.29
C SER A 1 1.55 -7.35 -2.96
N ASP A 2 2.69 -7.57 -2.36
CA ASP A 2 2.91 -8.14 -1.03
C ASP A 2 2.17 -7.34 0.07
N LEU A 3 1.95 -6.05 -0.14
CA LEU A 3 1.07 -5.21 0.69
C LEU A 3 -0.29 -5.84 0.95
N LEU A 4 -0.83 -6.65 0.01
CA LEU A 4 -2.09 -7.36 0.21
C LEU A 4 -2.07 -8.21 1.49
N MET A 5 -0.94 -8.83 1.81
CA MET A 5 -0.82 -9.71 2.97
C MET A 5 -0.99 -8.98 4.32
N PHE A 6 -0.65 -7.68 4.39
CA PHE A 6 -0.85 -6.87 5.59
C PHE A 6 -2.34 -6.61 5.92
N TYR A 7 -3.22 -6.73 4.93
CA TYR A 7 -4.65 -6.49 5.11
C TYR A 7 -5.43 -7.74 5.57
N TYR A 8 -4.80 -8.92 5.61
CA TYR A 8 -5.41 -10.09 6.22
C TYR A 8 -5.44 -9.95 7.73
N LYS A 9 -6.64 -9.81 8.30
CA LYS A 9 -6.81 -9.54 9.74
C LYS A 9 -5.83 -8.46 10.21
N ALA A 10 -5.82 -7.32 9.50
CA ALA A 10 -4.97 -6.18 9.83
C ALA A 10 -5.03 -5.87 11.34
N LEU A 11 -3.96 -5.49 11.94
CA LEU A 11 -3.77 -5.26 13.38
C LEU A 11 -3.57 -6.53 14.24
N GLN A 12 -3.66 -7.74 13.67
CA GLN A 12 -3.37 -8.98 14.36
C GLN A 12 -2.12 -9.63 13.77
N SER A 13 -1.18 -10.05 14.63
CA SER A 13 -0.05 -10.85 14.16
C SER A 13 -0.54 -12.24 13.73
N ASN A 14 -0.30 -12.61 12.50
CA ASN A 14 -0.68 -13.92 11.93
C ASN A 14 0.33 -14.37 10.87
N PRO A 15 0.31 -15.64 10.42
CA PRO A 15 1.27 -16.15 9.45
C PRO A 15 1.29 -15.38 8.14
N VAL A 16 0.13 -14.92 7.65
CA VAL A 16 0.01 -14.19 6.37
C VAL A 16 0.68 -12.81 6.46
N ASN A 17 0.47 -12.07 7.57
CA ASN A 17 1.15 -10.79 7.75
C ASN A 17 2.67 -10.98 7.92
N ARG A 18 3.11 -12.05 8.60
CA ARG A 18 4.55 -12.37 8.73
C ARG A 18 5.18 -12.68 7.39
N LEU A 19 4.44 -13.35 6.48
CA LEU A 19 4.91 -13.56 5.11
C LEU A 19 5.12 -12.23 4.38
N GLY A 20 4.19 -11.28 4.49
CA GLY A 20 4.35 -9.93 3.94
C GLY A 20 5.65 -9.26 4.42
N ASN A 21 5.90 -9.28 5.74
CA ASN A 21 7.14 -8.74 6.29
C ASN A 21 8.39 -9.46 5.76
N ALA A 22 8.37 -10.80 5.72
CA ALA A 22 9.50 -11.59 5.23
C ALA A 22 9.80 -11.30 3.75
N MET A 23 8.78 -11.02 2.95
CA MET A 23 8.96 -10.67 1.53
C MET A 23 9.67 -9.33 1.34
N HIS A 24 9.47 -8.35 2.23
CA HIS A 24 10.21 -7.08 2.20
C HIS A 24 11.70 -7.24 2.52
N GLU A 25 12.07 -8.27 3.28
CA GLU A 25 13.46 -8.56 3.62
C GLU A 25 14.16 -9.43 2.57
N GLN A 26 13.41 -10.03 1.65
CA GLN A 26 13.94 -10.93 0.61
C GLN A 26 14.35 -10.16 -0.65
N LYS A 27 15.29 -10.75 -1.40
CA LYS A 27 15.58 -10.28 -2.75
C LYS A 27 14.38 -10.51 -3.67
N GLY A 28 14.04 -9.54 -4.50
CA GLY A 28 12.94 -9.65 -5.47
C GLY A 28 13.03 -10.87 -6.38
N GLU A 29 14.25 -11.36 -6.67
CA GLU A 29 14.51 -12.58 -7.45
C GLU A 29 13.74 -13.79 -6.92
N VAL A 30 13.60 -13.93 -5.60
CA VAL A 30 12.90 -15.07 -4.98
C VAL A 30 11.42 -15.07 -5.39
N PHE A 31 10.79 -13.91 -5.28
CA PHE A 31 9.39 -13.76 -5.71
C PHE A 31 9.23 -13.93 -7.22
N PHE A 32 10.07 -13.31 -8.04
CA PHE A 32 9.94 -13.36 -9.50
C PHE A 32 10.20 -14.74 -10.08
N THR A 33 11.11 -15.52 -9.50
CA THR A 33 11.33 -16.94 -9.88
C THR A 33 10.07 -17.76 -9.62
N ARG A 34 9.45 -17.59 -8.46
CA ARG A 34 8.16 -18.24 -8.15
C ARG A 34 7.05 -17.77 -9.08
N ALA A 35 6.93 -16.46 -9.28
CA ALA A 35 5.91 -15.84 -10.11
C ALA A 35 5.95 -16.40 -11.55
N ARG A 36 7.13 -16.56 -12.11
CA ARG A 36 7.31 -17.21 -13.42
C ARG A 36 6.70 -18.62 -13.45
N THR A 37 7.06 -19.46 -12.47
CA THR A 37 6.52 -20.82 -12.37
C THR A 37 5.00 -20.84 -12.22
N VAL A 38 4.44 -19.91 -11.44
CA VAL A 38 2.99 -19.78 -11.27
C VAL A 38 2.33 -19.42 -12.60
N VAL A 39 2.84 -18.43 -13.33
CA VAL A 39 2.30 -18.01 -14.63
C VAL A 39 2.36 -19.15 -15.67
N GLU A 40 3.49 -19.87 -15.73
CA GLU A 40 3.68 -20.99 -16.67
C GLU A 40 2.65 -22.13 -16.45
N ASN A 41 2.21 -22.35 -15.21
CA ASN A 41 1.32 -23.43 -14.81
C ASN A 41 -0.13 -22.97 -14.50
N ALA A 42 -0.43 -21.68 -14.57
CA ALA A 42 -1.75 -21.15 -14.26
C ALA A 42 -2.81 -21.65 -15.26
N PRO A 43 -4.03 -21.97 -14.81
CA PRO A 43 -5.17 -22.26 -15.70
C PRO A 43 -5.52 -21.06 -16.59
N ASP A 44 -5.50 -19.84 -16.02
CA ASP A 44 -5.62 -18.57 -16.73
C ASP A 44 -4.25 -17.85 -16.69
N LYS A 45 -3.47 -18.07 -17.74
CA LYS A 45 -2.12 -17.51 -17.87
C LYS A 45 -2.13 -15.99 -18.03
N ASP A 46 -3.12 -15.45 -18.69
CA ASP A 46 -3.22 -14.02 -18.95
C ASP A 46 -3.53 -13.26 -17.66
N ALA A 47 -4.46 -13.76 -16.84
CA ALA A 47 -4.74 -13.19 -15.55
C ALA A 47 -3.55 -13.30 -14.58
N ALA A 48 -2.87 -14.45 -14.56
CA ALA A 48 -1.68 -14.64 -13.75
C ALA A 48 -0.52 -13.73 -14.20
N LEU A 49 -0.31 -13.59 -15.50
CA LEU A 49 0.70 -12.68 -16.06
C LEU A 49 0.37 -11.22 -15.73
N ALA A 50 -0.89 -10.81 -15.88
CA ALA A 50 -1.32 -9.46 -15.54
C ALA A 50 -1.05 -9.14 -14.06
N TYR A 51 -1.31 -10.10 -13.15
CA TYR A 51 -0.98 -9.93 -11.74
C TYR A 51 0.54 -9.81 -11.50
N ALA A 52 1.33 -10.69 -12.13
CA ALA A 52 2.80 -10.65 -12.03
C ALA A 52 3.38 -9.32 -12.53
N LEU A 53 2.88 -8.80 -13.67
CA LEU A 53 3.31 -7.51 -14.21
C LEU A 53 2.91 -6.34 -13.32
N GLY A 54 1.72 -6.38 -12.71
CA GLY A 54 1.32 -5.39 -11.71
C GLY A 54 2.25 -5.39 -10.49
N PHE A 55 2.72 -6.58 -10.08
CA PHE A 55 3.72 -6.68 -9.01
C PHE A 55 5.08 -6.11 -9.44
N VAL A 56 5.52 -6.35 -10.69
CA VAL A 56 6.75 -5.73 -11.23
C VAL A 56 6.66 -4.20 -11.19
N CYS A 57 5.54 -3.62 -11.60
CA CYS A 57 5.33 -2.17 -11.56
C CYS A 57 5.43 -1.64 -10.12
N HIS A 58 4.77 -2.30 -9.16
CA HIS A 58 4.86 -1.95 -7.75
C HIS A 58 6.28 -2.03 -7.24
N PHE A 59 6.97 -3.15 -7.46
CA PHE A 59 8.35 -3.36 -7.01
C PHE A 59 9.32 -2.34 -7.61
N ALA A 60 9.19 -2.02 -8.89
CA ALA A 60 10.03 -1.04 -9.55
C ALA A 60 9.84 0.36 -8.95
N LEU A 61 8.59 0.77 -8.71
CA LEU A 61 8.27 2.04 -8.07
C LEU A 61 8.82 2.09 -6.65
N ASP A 62 8.48 1.09 -5.84
CA ASP A 62 8.86 0.99 -4.43
C ASP A 62 10.37 1.02 -4.24
N SER A 63 11.10 0.14 -4.93
CA SER A 63 12.55 0.07 -4.86
C SER A 63 13.26 1.34 -5.34
N THR A 64 12.64 2.10 -6.23
CA THR A 64 13.19 3.36 -6.73
C THR A 64 12.90 4.52 -5.76
N CYS A 65 11.71 4.57 -5.17
CA CYS A 65 11.27 5.67 -4.31
C CYS A 65 11.80 5.55 -2.87
N HIS A 66 11.94 4.33 -2.34
CA HIS A 66 12.35 4.10 -0.95
C HIS A 66 13.63 4.84 -0.52
N PRO A 67 14.74 4.86 -1.30
CA PRO A 67 15.94 5.60 -0.92
C PRO A 67 15.68 7.10 -0.71
N TYR A 68 14.78 7.70 -1.51
CA TYR A 68 14.38 9.11 -1.37
C TYR A 68 13.51 9.31 -0.13
N VAL A 69 12.53 8.46 0.07
CA VAL A 69 11.65 8.52 1.26
C VAL A 69 12.47 8.39 2.53
N GLU A 70 13.38 7.42 2.61
CA GLU A 70 14.28 7.20 3.75
C GLU A 70 15.23 8.39 4.00
N ALA A 71 15.78 8.98 2.95
CA ALA A 71 16.60 10.19 3.08
C ALA A 71 15.76 11.33 3.64
N TYR A 72 14.54 11.49 3.15
CA TYR A 72 13.66 12.57 3.55
C TYR A 72 13.12 12.41 4.98
N VAL A 73 12.84 11.18 5.43
CA VAL A 73 12.54 10.86 6.84
C VAL A 73 13.65 11.39 7.75
N ARG A 74 14.91 11.10 7.42
CA ARG A 74 16.07 11.54 8.21
C ARG A 74 16.24 13.07 8.24
N GLU A 75 15.93 13.74 7.14
CA GLU A 75 16.11 15.18 6.99
C GLU A 75 15.00 16.00 7.64
N SER A 76 13.75 15.57 7.45
CA SER A 76 12.56 16.33 7.85
C SER A 76 12.00 15.94 9.21
N GLY A 77 12.29 14.70 9.65
CA GLY A 77 11.63 14.07 10.81
C GLY A 77 10.15 13.75 10.58
N VAL A 78 9.66 13.84 9.33
CA VAL A 78 8.30 13.41 8.97
C VAL A 78 8.27 11.88 8.85
N GLY A 79 7.16 11.25 9.25
CA GLY A 79 7.01 9.81 9.19
C GLY A 79 6.97 9.28 7.75
N HIS A 80 7.51 8.09 7.52
CA HIS A 80 7.57 7.42 6.23
C HIS A 80 6.20 7.39 5.51
N CYS A 81 5.18 6.83 6.16
CA CYS A 81 3.83 6.75 5.58
C CYS A 81 3.22 8.14 5.28
N GLU A 82 3.59 9.16 6.04
CA GLU A 82 3.10 10.52 5.80
C GLU A 82 3.73 11.11 4.55
N ILE A 83 5.03 10.87 4.32
CA ILE A 83 5.74 11.33 3.11
C ILE A 83 5.11 10.71 1.86
N GLU A 84 4.89 9.41 1.85
CA GLU A 84 4.27 8.69 0.73
C GLU A 84 2.84 9.18 0.48
N THR A 85 2.04 9.31 1.54
CA THR A 85 0.66 9.83 1.43
C THR A 85 0.62 11.26 0.92
N GLU A 86 1.51 12.14 1.36
CA GLU A 86 1.57 13.53 0.87
C GLU A 86 2.03 13.60 -0.59
N PHE A 87 2.92 12.68 -1.01
CA PHE A 87 3.30 12.57 -2.41
C PHE A 87 2.13 12.15 -3.29
N ASP A 88 1.40 11.10 -2.92
CA ASP A 88 0.19 10.67 -3.61
C ASP A 88 -0.87 11.76 -3.64
N ASN A 89 -1.06 12.46 -2.53
CA ASN A 89 -1.99 13.58 -2.44
C ASN A 89 -1.60 14.73 -3.38
N ALA A 90 -0.30 15.00 -3.54
CA ALA A 90 0.17 16.03 -4.46
C ALA A 90 -0.15 15.66 -5.91
N LEU A 91 0.13 14.41 -6.32
CA LEU A 91 -0.19 13.90 -7.66
C LEU A 91 -1.71 13.94 -7.92
N MET A 92 -2.52 13.49 -6.95
CA MET A 92 -3.98 13.56 -7.08
C MET A 92 -4.48 14.99 -7.29
N ARG A 93 -3.92 15.96 -6.57
CA ARG A 93 -4.30 17.39 -6.75
C ARG A 93 -3.88 17.91 -8.12
N GLU A 94 -2.72 17.50 -8.65
CA GLU A 94 -2.30 17.84 -10.02
C GLU A 94 -3.27 17.30 -11.06
N ASP A 95 -3.83 16.11 -10.83
CA ASP A 95 -4.86 15.50 -11.67
C ASP A 95 -6.28 16.06 -11.42
N GLY A 96 -6.42 17.07 -10.56
CA GLY A 96 -7.71 17.70 -10.24
C GLY A 96 -8.60 16.86 -9.31
N LEU A 97 -8.03 15.84 -8.66
CA LEU A 97 -8.73 14.99 -7.70
C LEU A 97 -8.62 15.57 -6.27
N ASP A 98 -9.64 15.32 -5.46
CA ASP A 98 -9.65 15.66 -4.03
C ASP A 98 -9.13 14.45 -3.22
N PRO A 99 -7.90 14.48 -2.67
CA PRO A 99 -7.28 13.33 -2.01
C PRO A 99 -8.06 12.79 -0.81
N ILE A 100 -8.79 13.66 -0.11
CA ILE A 100 -9.58 13.21 1.06
C ILE A 100 -10.93 12.59 0.67
N LYS A 101 -11.40 12.81 -0.56
CA LYS A 101 -12.66 12.25 -1.07
C LYS A 101 -12.46 11.13 -2.07
N PHE A 102 -11.39 11.17 -2.83
CA PHE A 102 -11.12 10.15 -3.84
C PHE A 102 -10.77 8.81 -3.19
N PHE A 103 -11.50 7.76 -3.56
CA PHE A 103 -11.25 6.41 -3.03
C PHE A 103 -10.22 5.68 -3.88
N THR A 104 -8.96 5.70 -3.46
CA THR A 104 -7.81 5.15 -4.19
C THR A 104 -7.93 3.65 -4.46
N ALA A 105 -8.58 2.89 -3.58
CA ALA A 105 -8.80 1.46 -3.74
C ALA A 105 -10.05 1.08 -4.56
N SER A 106 -10.69 2.04 -5.26
CA SER A 106 -11.92 1.81 -6.04
C SER A 106 -11.78 0.80 -7.17
N HIS A 107 -10.57 0.64 -7.70
CA HIS A 107 -10.23 -0.31 -8.76
C HIS A 107 -10.12 -1.76 -8.25
N ILE A 108 -9.95 -1.98 -6.96
CA ILE A 108 -9.84 -3.31 -6.36
C ILE A 108 -11.24 -3.93 -6.26
N LYS A 109 -11.41 -5.08 -6.91
CA LYS A 109 -12.69 -5.83 -6.95
C LYS A 109 -12.48 -7.22 -6.34
N PRO A 110 -12.66 -7.39 -5.03
CA PRO A 110 -12.49 -8.70 -4.39
C PRO A 110 -13.46 -9.74 -4.98
N SER A 111 -12.92 -10.83 -5.46
CA SER A 111 -13.70 -12.00 -5.90
C SER A 111 -12.91 -13.28 -5.65
N ARG A 112 -13.63 -14.42 -5.53
CA ARG A 112 -12.99 -15.71 -5.35
C ARG A 112 -12.12 -16.07 -6.56
N GLU A 113 -12.60 -15.83 -7.75
CA GLU A 113 -11.89 -16.03 -9.02
C GLU A 113 -10.53 -15.32 -9.02
N ARG A 114 -10.49 -14.03 -8.64
CA ARG A 114 -9.23 -13.29 -8.52
C ARG A 114 -8.33 -13.83 -7.41
N ALA A 115 -8.92 -14.23 -6.29
CA ALA A 115 -8.15 -14.83 -5.21
C ALA A 115 -7.52 -16.17 -5.61
N GLU A 116 -8.17 -16.96 -6.46
CA GLU A 116 -7.64 -18.19 -7.03
C GLU A 116 -6.44 -17.94 -7.95
N VAL A 117 -6.44 -16.84 -8.69
CA VAL A 117 -5.29 -16.41 -9.50
C VAL A 117 -4.13 -15.92 -8.61
N ILE A 118 -4.42 -15.19 -7.53
CA ILE A 118 -3.42 -14.49 -6.72
C ILE A 118 -2.77 -15.44 -5.69
N ALA A 119 -3.54 -16.31 -5.04
CA ALA A 119 -3.05 -17.15 -3.94
C ALA A 119 -1.79 -17.97 -4.28
N PRO A 120 -1.64 -18.59 -5.48
CA PRO A 120 -0.47 -19.37 -5.82
C PRO A 120 0.86 -18.61 -5.80
N PHE A 121 0.84 -17.28 -5.92
CA PHE A 121 2.05 -16.45 -5.83
C PHE A 121 2.64 -16.41 -4.42
N TYR A 122 1.86 -16.77 -3.40
CA TYR A 122 2.22 -16.67 -1.99
C TYR A 122 2.24 -18.03 -1.33
N GLU A 123 3.40 -18.45 -0.85
CA GLU A 123 3.57 -19.76 -0.24
C GLU A 123 2.78 -19.88 1.07
N GLY A 124 2.01 -20.95 1.18
CA GLY A 124 1.23 -21.23 2.39
C GLY A 124 0.00 -20.32 2.60
N VAL A 125 -0.34 -19.48 1.62
CA VAL A 125 -1.54 -18.63 1.67
C VAL A 125 -2.66 -19.28 0.88
N THR A 126 -3.81 -19.43 1.50
CA THR A 126 -5.00 -20.01 0.88
C THR A 126 -5.80 -18.99 0.06
N VAL A 127 -6.66 -19.49 -0.83
CA VAL A 127 -7.62 -18.64 -1.59
C VAL A 127 -8.53 -17.85 -0.65
N ASP A 128 -9.00 -18.45 0.43
CA ASP A 128 -9.88 -17.77 1.39
C ASP A 128 -9.16 -16.66 2.17
N GLU A 129 -7.89 -16.86 2.53
CA GLU A 129 -7.05 -15.82 3.15
C GLU A 129 -6.76 -14.68 2.16
N THR A 130 -6.47 -15.00 0.91
CA THR A 130 -6.27 -14.00 -0.16
C THR A 130 -7.54 -13.17 -0.37
N LEU A 131 -8.70 -13.82 -0.48
CA LEU A 131 -9.99 -13.12 -0.61
C LEU A 131 -10.27 -12.24 0.61
N ALA A 132 -9.99 -12.75 1.82
CA ALA A 132 -10.15 -11.98 3.05
C ALA A 132 -9.19 -10.78 3.09
N ALA A 133 -7.95 -10.94 2.63
CA ALA A 133 -6.98 -9.84 2.51
C ALA A 133 -7.46 -8.75 1.52
N MET A 134 -7.97 -9.14 0.34
CA MET A 134 -8.55 -8.20 -0.62
C MET A 134 -9.71 -7.40 -0.03
N LYS A 135 -10.63 -8.07 0.69
CA LYS A 135 -11.74 -7.40 1.39
C LYS A 135 -11.24 -6.52 2.54
N GLY A 136 -10.25 -6.99 3.28
CA GLY A 136 -9.58 -6.22 4.33
C GLY A 136 -8.96 -4.94 3.81
N MET A 137 -8.31 -4.98 2.65
CA MET A 137 -7.73 -3.81 1.99
C MET A 137 -8.79 -2.74 1.72
N ILE A 138 -9.92 -3.11 1.12
CA ILE A 138 -11.03 -2.18 0.89
C ILE A 138 -11.54 -1.59 2.22
N THR A 139 -11.71 -2.43 3.23
CA THR A 139 -12.22 -2.01 4.55
C THR A 139 -11.27 -1.01 5.22
N VAL A 140 -9.98 -1.29 5.21
CA VAL A 140 -8.97 -0.41 5.81
C VAL A 140 -8.87 0.92 5.05
N HIS A 141 -8.86 0.88 3.71
CA HIS A 141 -8.85 2.11 2.91
C HIS A 141 -10.11 2.96 3.16
N HIS A 142 -11.29 2.34 3.25
CA HIS A 142 -12.48 3.07 3.65
C HIS A 142 -12.36 3.66 5.06
N LEU A 143 -11.75 2.96 6.02
CA LEU A 143 -11.54 3.47 7.37
C LEU A 143 -10.63 4.70 7.34
N LEU A 144 -9.50 4.62 6.63
CA LEU A 144 -8.47 5.66 6.55
C LEU A 144 -8.90 6.85 5.70
N GLN A 145 -9.82 6.67 4.75
CA GLN A 145 -10.42 7.77 3.98
C GLN A 145 -11.36 8.58 4.88
N ALA A 146 -10.83 9.60 5.53
CA ALA A 146 -11.52 10.37 6.56
C ALA A 146 -11.83 11.80 6.13
N ALA A 147 -12.66 11.96 5.09
CA ALA A 147 -13.14 13.26 4.60
C ALA A 147 -14.00 14.00 5.64
N ASN A 148 -14.77 13.25 6.44
CA ASN A 148 -15.59 13.82 7.51
C ASN A 148 -14.72 14.13 8.75
N PRO A 149 -14.75 15.38 9.29
CA PRO A 149 -13.93 15.75 10.45
C PRO A 149 -14.17 14.89 11.69
N VAL A 150 -15.41 14.48 11.93
CA VAL A 150 -15.74 13.61 13.09
C VAL A 150 -15.12 12.23 12.90
N LYS A 151 -15.29 11.64 11.71
CA LYS A 151 -14.65 10.36 11.38
C LYS A 151 -13.13 10.45 11.54
N ARG A 152 -12.51 11.52 11.02
CA ARG A 152 -11.08 11.77 11.15
C ARG A 152 -10.64 11.82 12.60
N TRP A 153 -11.36 12.57 13.42
CA TRP A 153 -11.09 12.66 14.86
C TRP A 153 -11.19 11.28 15.54
N VAL A 154 -12.23 10.51 15.24
CA VAL A 154 -12.42 9.15 15.79
C VAL A 154 -11.27 8.23 15.39
N VAL A 155 -10.91 8.21 14.11
CA VAL A 155 -9.81 7.34 13.61
C VAL A 155 -8.48 7.72 14.25
N LEU A 156 -8.10 8.99 14.27
CA LEU A 156 -6.85 9.44 14.86
C LEU A 156 -6.81 9.24 16.38
N THR A 157 -7.94 9.41 17.06
CA THR A 157 -8.05 9.13 18.51
C THR A 157 -7.92 7.63 18.78
N GLY A 158 -8.56 6.80 17.97
CA GLY A 158 -8.41 5.34 18.06
C GLY A 158 -6.95 4.90 17.89
N MET A 159 -6.22 5.50 16.95
CA MET A 159 -4.79 5.23 16.76
C MET A 159 -3.96 5.62 18.00
N ARG A 160 -4.29 6.75 18.67
CA ARG A 160 -3.61 7.18 19.91
C ARG A 160 -3.87 6.20 21.04
N VAL A 161 -5.12 5.81 21.26
CA VAL A 161 -5.50 4.83 22.29
C VAL A 161 -4.82 3.48 22.06
N ALA A 162 -4.70 3.05 20.80
CA ALA A 162 -4.02 1.81 20.42
C ALA A 162 -2.48 1.91 20.45
N GLY A 163 -1.90 3.08 20.76
CA GLY A 163 -0.44 3.29 20.73
C GLY A 163 0.18 3.19 19.33
N LYS A 164 -0.61 3.39 18.28
CA LYS A 164 -0.20 3.27 16.88
C LYS A 164 -0.15 4.61 16.14
N TYR A 165 -0.40 5.70 16.82
CA TYR A 165 -0.55 7.03 16.21
C TYR A 165 0.69 7.44 15.41
N GLU A 166 1.87 7.39 16.02
CA GLU A 166 3.13 7.82 15.39
C GLU A 166 3.45 7.05 14.09
N PHE A 167 3.05 5.79 14.04
CA PHE A 167 3.29 4.94 12.88
C PHE A 167 2.19 5.10 11.80
N MET A 168 0.92 5.27 12.19
CA MET A 168 -0.21 5.13 11.27
C MET A 168 -0.91 6.43 10.90
N HIS A 169 -0.70 7.54 11.64
CA HIS A 169 -1.45 8.77 11.37
C HIS A 169 -1.20 9.31 9.96
N GLY A 170 0.01 9.11 9.44
CA GLY A 170 0.40 9.49 8.10
C GLY A 170 -0.39 8.80 6.98
N LEU A 171 -1.02 7.65 7.25
CA LEU A 171 -1.90 6.96 6.29
C LEU A 171 -3.26 7.68 6.09
N VAL A 172 -3.59 8.64 6.93
CA VAL A 172 -4.83 9.41 6.83
C VAL A 172 -4.54 10.71 6.11
N ALA A 173 -4.97 10.81 4.85
CA ALA A 173 -4.73 11.99 4.02
C ALA A 173 -5.08 13.30 4.72
N ASN A 174 -4.18 14.27 4.69
CA ASN A 174 -4.39 15.58 5.29
C ASN A 174 -5.23 16.48 4.39
N PRO A 175 -6.20 17.25 4.94
CA PRO A 175 -6.95 18.25 4.20
C PRO A 175 -6.05 19.35 3.63
N GLN A 176 -5.00 19.72 4.36
CA GLN A 176 -3.96 20.65 3.93
C GLN A 176 -2.64 19.91 3.78
N PRO A 177 -1.85 20.20 2.72
CA PRO A 177 -0.53 19.60 2.55
C PRO A 177 0.37 19.88 3.75
N ASN A 178 1.17 18.90 4.14
CA ASN A 178 2.21 19.13 5.13
C ASN A 178 3.29 20.06 4.53
N PRO A 179 3.53 21.26 5.09
CA PRO A 179 4.50 22.21 4.53
C PRO A 179 5.91 21.65 4.42
N LYS A 180 6.27 20.71 5.27
CA LYS A 180 7.58 20.04 5.21
C LYS A 180 7.70 19.15 3.96
N CYS A 181 6.62 18.52 3.50
CA CYS A 181 6.63 17.65 2.31
C CYS A 181 6.56 18.44 1.00
N VAL A 182 5.90 19.61 0.98
CA VAL A 182 5.75 20.44 -0.23
C VAL A 182 7.07 21.04 -0.71
N GLN A 183 8.02 21.32 0.20
CA GLN A 183 9.29 21.92 -0.17
C GLN A 183 10.21 21.01 -1.02
N SER A 184 10.10 19.68 -0.87
CA SER A 184 10.90 18.73 -1.65
C SER A 184 10.47 18.68 -3.11
N SER A 185 9.17 18.65 -3.39
CA SER A 185 8.64 18.60 -4.76
C SER A 185 8.98 19.83 -5.60
N GLN A 186 9.19 21.00 -4.96
CA GLN A 186 9.60 22.23 -5.63
C GLN A 186 11.11 22.35 -5.88
N LYS A 187 11.94 21.72 -5.05
CA LYS A 187 13.40 21.70 -5.24
C LYS A 187 13.81 20.83 -6.42
N ASP A 188 13.21 19.66 -6.56
CA ASP A 188 13.56 18.71 -7.63
C ASP A 188 13.13 19.20 -9.01
N ARG A 189 12.05 19.99 -9.11
CA ARG A 189 11.63 20.64 -10.38
C ARG A 189 12.51 21.81 -10.82
N LYS A 190 13.35 22.37 -9.96
CA LYS A 190 14.26 23.48 -10.29
C LYS A 190 15.67 23.01 -10.64
N SER A 191 15.95 21.71 -10.48
CA SER A 191 17.26 21.08 -10.78
C SER A 191 17.26 20.25 -12.05
N THR A 192 16.16 20.23 -12.79
CA THR A 192 16.03 19.69 -14.17
C THR A 192 15.77 20.81 -15.16
#